data_291125a21a8dfd9b357d086ffb9fa078
#
_entry.id   291125a21a8dfd9b357d086ffb9fa078
#
_cell.length_a   1.000
_cell.length_b   1.000
_cell.length_c   1.000
_cell.angle_alpha   90.00
_cell.angle_beta   90.00
_cell.angle_gamma   90.00
#
_symmetry.space_group_name_H-M   'P 1'
#
loop_
_entity.id
_entity.type
_entity.pdbx_description
1 polymer ?
#
loop_
_entity_poly.entity_id
_entity_poly.type
_entity_poly.pdbx_seq_one_letter_code
_entity_poly.pdbx_strand_id
1 'polypeptide(L)'
;MTEAYIYDAARTPRGKGRPDGSLHEVTSVALSARLLNAMAERSGLKGHAVEDVIWGNVTQVKEQGGCLARSAVLASNLDESIPGLSINRFCASGMEAVNLAANQIKGGAGDAYLAGGIEMMSRVGMGSDGAAIAVDPGLTFPTYFVPQGISADIIATEYGFTREQADALAVESQRRAAQAWAENRFAKSIVPVLDQNGLTILDRDEYMRPGTTVDDLAKLKASFADMGQVMPGFDKVAMLKYPHLAEINHIHHAGNSSGIVDGAAAVLIGNEAFGKAHGLRPRARIRATAKIGTDPTIMLTGPVPVTEKILRDSGMSIGDIDLFEVNEAFASVVLRFMQAFDVSPDLVNVNGGAMAMGHPLGATGAIIIGTLLDELERRDLTTGLATLCIASGMGAATIIERV
;
A
#
# COMPACT_ATOMS: atom_id res chain seq x y z
N MET A 1 -17.55 -2.76 -23.49
CA MET A 1 -16.14 -2.72 -23.03
C MET A 1 -15.87 -3.99 -22.24
N THR A 2 -14.71 -4.58 -22.41
CA THR A 2 -14.29 -5.76 -21.64
C THR A 2 -14.14 -5.39 -20.16
N GLU A 3 -14.69 -6.21 -19.26
CA GLU A 3 -14.52 -5.99 -17.82
C GLU A 3 -13.23 -6.65 -17.31
N ALA A 4 -12.63 -6.08 -16.29
CA ALA A 4 -11.47 -6.63 -15.60
C ALA A 4 -11.90 -7.16 -14.23
N TYR A 5 -11.64 -8.44 -14.00
CA TYR A 5 -12.03 -9.15 -12.78
C TYR A 5 -10.79 -9.56 -11.97
N ILE A 6 -10.91 -9.51 -10.65
CA ILE A 6 -9.98 -10.12 -9.72
C ILE A 6 -10.40 -11.56 -9.50
N TYR A 7 -9.50 -12.50 -9.77
CA TYR A 7 -9.69 -13.94 -9.58
C TYR A 7 -9.07 -14.45 -8.29
N ASP A 8 -7.90 -13.92 -7.93
CA ASP A 8 -7.24 -14.20 -6.66
C ASP A 8 -6.40 -13.04 -6.20
N ALA A 9 -6.15 -12.95 -4.89
CA ALA A 9 -5.26 -11.99 -4.27
C ALA A 9 -4.52 -12.67 -3.12
N ALA A 10 -3.20 -12.52 -3.08
CA ALA A 10 -2.37 -13.10 -2.03
C ALA A 10 -1.23 -12.16 -1.65
N ARG A 11 -0.72 -12.35 -0.44
CA ARG A 11 0.43 -11.63 0.07
C ARG A 11 1.31 -12.52 0.95
N THR A 12 2.55 -12.17 1.10
CA THR A 12 3.37 -12.72 2.16
C THR A 12 2.98 -12.10 3.50
N PRO A 13 3.28 -12.73 4.64
CA PRO A 13 3.40 -12.01 5.90
C PRO A 13 4.43 -10.89 5.76
N ARG A 14 4.30 -9.86 6.59
CA ARG A 14 5.23 -8.71 6.62
C ARG A 14 6.28 -8.94 7.69
N GLY A 15 7.55 -9.03 7.28
CA GLY A 15 8.70 -9.09 8.18
C GLY A 15 9.13 -7.70 8.63
N LYS A 16 9.78 -7.57 9.79
CA LYS A 16 10.38 -6.30 10.21
C LYS A 16 11.45 -5.84 9.21
N GLY A 17 11.41 -4.60 8.78
CA GLY A 17 12.35 -3.99 7.84
C GLY A 17 13.70 -3.64 8.47
N ARG A 18 14.33 -4.61 9.14
CA ARG A 18 15.60 -4.49 9.86
C ARG A 18 16.47 -5.72 9.63
N PRO A 19 17.80 -5.66 9.89
CA PRO A 19 18.69 -6.81 9.76
C PRO A 19 18.33 -8.02 10.63
N ASP A 20 17.59 -7.81 11.72
CA ASP A 20 17.07 -8.85 12.63
C ASP A 20 15.62 -9.28 12.28
N GLY A 21 15.05 -8.76 11.20
CA GLY A 21 13.71 -9.16 10.72
C GLY A 21 13.73 -10.54 10.06
N SER A 22 12.66 -11.29 10.23
CA SER A 22 12.57 -12.70 9.77
C SER A 22 12.76 -12.87 8.25
N LEU A 23 12.42 -11.84 7.44
CA LEU A 23 12.57 -11.91 5.98
C LEU A 23 13.93 -11.39 5.47
N HIS A 24 14.81 -10.88 6.33
CA HIS A 24 16.07 -10.25 5.91
C HIS A 24 16.95 -11.17 5.05
N GLU A 25 17.00 -12.46 5.33
CA GLU A 25 17.81 -13.43 4.56
C GLU A 25 17.14 -13.88 3.24
N VAL A 26 15.89 -13.47 2.99
CA VAL A 26 15.19 -13.78 1.75
C VAL A 26 15.40 -12.63 0.76
N THR A 27 15.95 -12.91 -0.43
CA THR A 27 16.15 -11.88 -1.45
C THR A 27 14.83 -11.41 -2.05
N SER A 28 14.81 -10.18 -2.57
CA SER A 28 13.63 -9.60 -3.23
C SER A 28 13.14 -10.46 -4.39
N VAL A 29 14.06 -11.03 -5.16
CA VAL A 29 13.73 -11.96 -6.27
C VAL A 29 13.09 -13.24 -5.73
N ALA A 30 13.70 -13.86 -4.70
CA ALA A 30 13.20 -15.10 -4.13
C ALA A 30 11.81 -14.94 -3.49
N LEU A 31 11.55 -13.83 -2.77
CA LEU A 31 10.26 -13.55 -2.18
C LEU A 31 9.18 -13.34 -3.25
N SER A 32 9.51 -12.57 -4.31
CA SER A 32 8.62 -12.36 -5.46
C SER A 32 8.30 -13.68 -6.18
N ALA A 33 9.33 -14.48 -6.51
CA ALA A 33 9.16 -15.75 -7.19
C ALA A 33 8.29 -16.74 -6.40
N ARG A 34 8.46 -16.82 -5.08
CA ARG A 34 7.62 -17.66 -4.21
C ARG A 34 6.15 -17.27 -4.30
N LEU A 35 5.87 -15.97 -4.27
CA LEU A 35 4.50 -15.49 -4.35
C LEU A 35 3.89 -15.73 -5.74
N LEU A 36 4.66 -15.52 -6.82
CA LEU A 36 4.24 -15.83 -8.19
C LEU A 36 3.93 -17.34 -8.34
N ASN A 37 4.78 -18.21 -7.79
CA ASN A 37 4.54 -19.65 -7.78
C ASN A 37 3.26 -20.02 -7.03
N ALA A 38 3.04 -19.44 -5.84
CA ALA A 38 1.83 -19.68 -5.07
C ALA A 38 0.57 -19.21 -5.83
N MET A 39 0.63 -18.06 -6.52
CA MET A 39 -0.47 -17.58 -7.34
C MET A 39 -0.76 -18.50 -8.52
N ALA A 40 0.29 -18.99 -9.22
CA ALA A 40 0.15 -19.93 -10.32
C ALA A 40 -0.45 -21.27 -9.87
N GLU A 41 0.03 -21.81 -8.74
CA GLU A 41 -0.47 -23.06 -8.17
C GLU A 41 -1.94 -22.95 -7.74
N ARG A 42 -2.29 -21.93 -6.98
CA ARG A 42 -3.66 -21.68 -6.47
C ARG A 42 -4.67 -21.50 -7.60
N SER A 43 -4.24 -20.89 -8.70
CA SER A 43 -5.09 -20.57 -9.86
C SER A 43 -4.95 -21.58 -11.00
N GLY A 44 -4.11 -22.61 -10.85
CA GLY A 44 -3.90 -23.63 -11.88
C GLY A 44 -3.29 -23.10 -13.18
N LEU A 45 -2.53 -22.00 -13.13
CA LEU A 45 -1.92 -21.38 -14.30
C LEU A 45 -0.79 -22.26 -14.84
N LYS A 46 -0.76 -22.45 -16.18
CA LYS A 46 0.27 -23.24 -16.88
C LYS A 46 0.69 -22.55 -18.17
N GLY A 47 1.96 -22.72 -18.54
CA GLY A 47 2.51 -22.13 -19.75
C GLY A 47 2.37 -20.61 -19.76
N HIS A 48 2.12 -20.04 -20.93
CA HIS A 48 1.90 -18.60 -21.13
C HIS A 48 0.45 -18.22 -20.77
N ALA A 49 0.06 -18.38 -19.48
CA ALA A 49 -1.32 -18.16 -19.04
C ALA A 49 -1.66 -16.69 -18.76
N VAL A 50 -0.66 -15.83 -18.60
CA VAL A 50 -0.81 -14.37 -18.40
C VAL A 50 0.06 -13.60 -19.36
N GLU A 51 -0.39 -12.43 -19.79
CA GLU A 51 0.30 -11.59 -20.74
C GLU A 51 1.57 -10.96 -20.17
N ASP A 52 1.55 -10.59 -18.87
CA ASP A 52 2.68 -9.91 -18.23
C ASP A 52 2.60 -10.05 -16.70
N VAL A 53 3.74 -9.87 -16.05
CA VAL A 53 3.86 -9.65 -14.61
C VAL A 53 4.17 -8.17 -14.38
N ILE A 54 3.19 -7.38 -13.91
CA ILE A 54 3.37 -5.96 -13.57
C ILE A 54 3.66 -5.82 -12.09
N TRP A 55 4.87 -5.38 -11.73
CA TRP A 55 5.38 -5.46 -10.37
C TRP A 55 5.83 -4.11 -9.82
N GLY A 56 5.11 -3.63 -8.80
CA GLY A 56 5.45 -2.40 -8.09
C GLY A 56 6.67 -2.57 -7.21
N ASN A 57 7.62 -1.65 -7.35
CA ASN A 57 8.83 -1.60 -6.53
C ASN A 57 9.34 -0.17 -6.49
N VAL A 58 9.57 0.37 -5.30
CA VAL A 58 9.92 1.79 -5.13
C VAL A 58 11.41 2.03 -5.25
N THR A 59 12.19 1.38 -4.40
CA THR A 59 13.63 1.62 -4.34
C THR A 59 14.37 0.69 -5.32
N GLN A 60 14.36 1.06 -6.61
CA GLN A 60 14.84 0.24 -7.73
C GLN A 60 16.37 0.28 -7.89
N VAL A 61 17.07 -0.11 -6.84
CA VAL A 61 18.55 -0.22 -6.81
C VAL A 61 18.98 -1.55 -6.20
N LYS A 62 20.25 -1.92 -6.35
CA LYS A 62 20.82 -3.19 -5.87
C LYS A 62 20.00 -4.37 -6.37
N GLU A 63 19.59 -5.29 -5.47
CA GLU A 63 18.78 -6.47 -5.82
C GLU A 63 17.34 -6.14 -6.22
N GLN A 64 16.85 -4.94 -5.95
CA GLN A 64 15.57 -4.42 -6.42
C GLN A 64 15.69 -3.61 -7.72
N GLY A 65 16.91 -3.44 -8.24
CA GLY A 65 17.19 -2.72 -9.48
C GLY A 65 17.01 -3.57 -10.74
N GLY A 66 17.33 -2.97 -11.87
CA GLY A 66 17.09 -3.58 -13.17
C GLY A 66 15.58 -3.75 -13.42
N CYS A 67 15.18 -4.93 -13.89
CA CYS A 67 13.77 -5.30 -14.01
C CYS A 67 13.45 -6.44 -13.03
N LEU A 68 13.12 -6.11 -11.79
CA LEU A 68 12.83 -7.08 -10.74
C LEU A 68 11.67 -8.01 -11.13
N ALA A 69 10.63 -7.47 -11.78
CA ALA A 69 9.52 -8.26 -12.31
C ALA A 69 9.99 -9.40 -13.21
N ARG A 70 10.84 -9.10 -14.20
CA ARG A 70 11.38 -10.12 -15.10
C ARG A 70 12.27 -11.11 -14.36
N SER A 71 13.11 -10.64 -13.43
CA SER A 71 13.95 -11.51 -12.61
C SER A 71 13.12 -12.47 -11.77
N ALA A 72 11.98 -12.01 -11.22
CA ALA A 72 11.06 -12.82 -10.46
C ALA A 72 10.37 -13.91 -11.32
N VAL A 73 9.96 -13.57 -12.56
CA VAL A 73 9.42 -14.57 -13.50
C VAL A 73 10.45 -15.65 -13.77
N LEU A 74 11.70 -15.28 -14.11
CA LEU A 74 12.76 -16.24 -14.42
C LEU A 74 13.19 -17.11 -13.23
N ALA A 75 12.98 -16.62 -12.00
CA ALA A 75 13.26 -17.36 -10.78
C ALA A 75 12.05 -18.17 -10.28
N SER A 76 10.89 -18.02 -10.91
CA SER A 76 9.65 -18.74 -10.60
C SER A 76 9.43 -19.94 -11.50
N ASN A 77 8.30 -20.65 -11.28
CA ASN A 77 7.83 -21.74 -12.14
C ASN A 77 6.94 -21.24 -13.29
N LEU A 78 6.83 -19.93 -13.49
CA LEU A 78 6.12 -19.37 -14.62
C LEU A 78 6.90 -19.61 -15.92
N ASP A 79 6.19 -19.63 -17.03
CA ASP A 79 6.81 -19.81 -18.35
C ASP A 79 7.75 -18.64 -18.66
N GLU A 80 8.94 -18.94 -19.18
CA GLU A 80 9.96 -17.93 -19.52
C GLU A 80 9.54 -16.99 -20.65
N SER A 81 8.49 -17.31 -21.41
CA SER A 81 7.92 -16.43 -22.42
C SER A 81 7.10 -15.28 -21.83
N ILE A 82 6.71 -15.36 -20.53
CA ILE A 82 5.99 -14.28 -19.84
C ILE A 82 6.95 -13.13 -19.54
N PRO A 83 6.71 -11.93 -20.05
CA PRO A 83 7.55 -10.76 -19.75
C PRO A 83 7.37 -10.30 -18.32
N GLY A 84 8.03 -9.20 -17.96
CA GLY A 84 7.88 -8.56 -16.64
C GLY A 84 8.14 -7.07 -16.74
N LEU A 85 7.29 -6.28 -16.09
CA LEU A 85 7.35 -4.83 -16.03
C LEU A 85 7.48 -4.35 -14.57
N SER A 86 8.63 -3.76 -14.21
CA SER A 86 8.78 -3.08 -12.91
C SER A 86 8.33 -1.62 -13.01
N ILE A 87 7.48 -1.19 -12.07
CA ILE A 87 6.95 0.17 -12.04
C ILE A 87 7.18 0.83 -10.69
N ASN A 88 7.26 2.17 -10.69
CA ASN A 88 7.37 2.99 -9.50
C ASN A 88 6.31 4.12 -9.53
N ARG A 89 5.43 4.11 -8.54
CA ARG A 89 4.55 5.20 -8.13
C ARG A 89 4.60 5.33 -6.60
N PHE A 90 5.83 5.26 -6.04
CA PHE A 90 6.06 5.26 -4.59
C PHE A 90 5.08 4.31 -3.86
N CYS A 91 4.48 4.76 -2.77
CA CYS A 91 3.57 3.97 -1.92
C CYS A 91 2.42 3.28 -2.68
N ALA A 92 2.03 3.77 -3.85
CA ALA A 92 0.95 3.20 -4.66
C ALA A 92 1.43 2.29 -5.80
N SER A 93 2.72 1.93 -5.87
CA SER A 93 3.26 1.11 -6.97
C SER A 93 2.48 -0.20 -7.19
N GLY A 94 2.14 -0.91 -6.11
CA GLY A 94 1.35 -2.15 -6.21
C GLY A 94 -0.10 -1.91 -6.66
N MET A 95 -0.73 -0.81 -6.23
CA MET A 95 -2.06 -0.43 -6.73
C MET A 95 -2.02 -0.02 -8.20
N GLU A 96 -0.99 0.74 -8.61
CA GLU A 96 -0.83 1.13 -10.01
C GLU A 96 -0.58 -0.08 -10.91
N ALA A 97 0.14 -1.10 -10.43
CA ALA A 97 0.30 -2.36 -11.15
C ALA A 97 -1.07 -3.02 -11.43
N VAL A 98 -1.92 -3.12 -10.41
CA VAL A 98 -3.30 -3.64 -10.51
C VAL A 98 -4.14 -2.77 -11.45
N ASN A 99 -4.06 -1.45 -11.33
CA ASN A 99 -4.81 -0.50 -12.14
C ASN A 99 -4.37 -0.54 -13.62
N LEU A 100 -3.07 -0.67 -13.89
CA LEU A 100 -2.55 -0.82 -15.25
C LEU A 100 -3.03 -2.12 -15.89
N ALA A 101 -2.93 -3.25 -15.18
CA ALA A 101 -3.43 -4.55 -15.65
C ALA A 101 -4.92 -4.47 -16.01
N ALA A 102 -5.74 -3.91 -15.11
CA ALA A 102 -7.17 -3.73 -15.35
C ALA A 102 -7.45 -2.86 -16.58
N ASN A 103 -6.71 -1.76 -16.75
CA ASN A 103 -6.88 -0.86 -17.89
C ASN A 103 -6.41 -1.50 -19.21
N GLN A 104 -5.37 -2.32 -19.20
CA GLN A 104 -4.94 -3.07 -20.37
C GLN A 104 -5.99 -4.09 -20.80
N ILE A 105 -6.60 -4.84 -19.85
CA ILE A 105 -7.71 -5.77 -20.14
C ILE A 105 -8.90 -5.01 -20.72
N LYS A 106 -9.31 -3.90 -20.11
CA LYS A 106 -10.42 -3.06 -20.59
C LYS A 106 -10.13 -2.46 -21.98
N GLY A 107 -8.87 -2.19 -22.29
CA GLY A 107 -8.39 -1.72 -23.57
C GLY A 107 -8.19 -2.82 -24.63
N GLY A 108 -8.35 -4.10 -24.27
CA GLY A 108 -8.15 -5.23 -25.19
C GLY A 108 -6.69 -5.56 -25.47
N ALA A 109 -5.76 -5.17 -24.60
CA ALA A 109 -4.32 -5.43 -24.78
C ALA A 109 -3.85 -6.78 -24.20
N GLY A 110 -4.79 -7.60 -23.70
CA GLY A 110 -4.52 -8.94 -23.19
C GLY A 110 -5.67 -9.45 -22.33
N ASP A 111 -5.63 -10.74 -22.02
CA ASP A 111 -6.71 -11.43 -21.33
C ASP A 111 -6.50 -11.54 -19.81
N ALA A 112 -5.25 -11.66 -19.36
CA ALA A 112 -4.93 -11.78 -17.94
C ALA A 112 -3.51 -11.29 -17.59
N TYR A 113 -3.34 -10.85 -16.34
CA TYR A 113 -2.09 -10.34 -15.77
C TYR A 113 -1.92 -10.81 -14.31
N LEU A 114 -0.67 -11.04 -13.90
CA LEU A 114 -0.29 -11.03 -12.51
C LEU A 114 0.23 -9.63 -12.15
N ALA A 115 -0.43 -8.94 -11.23
CA ALA A 115 -0.09 -7.58 -10.85
C ALA A 115 0.05 -7.45 -9.34
N GLY A 116 1.05 -6.70 -8.89
CA GLY A 116 1.29 -6.53 -7.47
C GLY A 116 2.58 -5.80 -7.19
N GLY A 117 3.37 -6.28 -6.23
CA GLY A 117 4.65 -5.66 -5.96
C GLY A 117 5.32 -6.16 -4.69
N ILE A 118 6.45 -5.54 -4.39
CA ILE A 118 7.35 -5.91 -3.30
C ILE A 118 8.07 -4.68 -2.75
N GLU A 119 8.45 -4.74 -1.51
CA GLU A 119 9.52 -3.92 -0.95
C GLU A 119 10.26 -4.72 0.12
N MET A 120 11.60 -4.72 0.07
CA MET A 120 12.48 -5.35 1.05
C MET A 120 13.32 -4.26 1.73
N MET A 121 12.66 -3.55 2.67
CA MET A 121 13.25 -2.36 3.30
C MET A 121 14.38 -2.69 4.27
N SER A 122 14.47 -3.95 4.72
CA SER A 122 15.60 -4.44 5.52
C SER A 122 16.88 -4.60 4.70
N ARG A 123 16.77 -4.81 3.38
CA ARG A 123 17.89 -5.08 2.45
C ARG A 123 18.24 -3.88 1.58
N VAL A 124 17.21 -3.16 1.13
CA VAL A 124 17.34 -1.96 0.29
C VAL A 124 16.65 -0.81 1.02
N GLY A 125 17.41 0.00 1.71
CA GLY A 125 16.89 1.10 2.51
C GLY A 125 16.14 2.13 1.66
N MET A 126 15.06 2.66 2.20
CA MET A 126 14.24 3.70 1.56
C MET A 126 15.10 4.92 1.20
N GLY A 127 14.93 5.44 -0.03
CA GLY A 127 15.70 6.59 -0.52
C GLY A 127 17.10 6.28 -1.05
N SER A 128 17.54 5.00 -1.05
CA SER A 128 18.86 4.64 -1.62
C SER A 128 18.93 4.84 -3.14
N ASP A 129 17.82 5.10 -3.80
CA ASP A 129 17.73 5.46 -5.23
C ASP A 129 18.02 6.94 -5.52
N GLY A 130 18.25 7.75 -4.49
CA GLY A 130 18.70 9.16 -4.59
C GLY A 130 17.59 10.19 -4.57
N ALA A 131 16.31 9.82 -4.75
CA ALA A 131 15.13 10.68 -4.61
C ALA A 131 15.32 12.13 -5.11
N ALA A 132 15.32 12.37 -6.42
CA ALA A 132 15.62 13.68 -7.05
C ALA A 132 14.88 14.87 -6.40
N ILE A 133 13.63 14.66 -5.94
CA ILE A 133 12.86 15.70 -5.26
C ILE A 133 13.50 16.21 -3.97
N ALA A 134 14.34 15.40 -3.33
CA ALA A 134 15.02 15.76 -2.08
C ALA A 134 16.42 16.33 -2.30
N VAL A 135 17.05 16.09 -3.47
CA VAL A 135 18.47 16.41 -3.69
C VAL A 135 18.72 17.38 -4.85
N ASP A 136 17.79 17.54 -5.79
CA ASP A 136 17.92 18.50 -6.90
C ASP A 136 17.39 19.87 -6.47
N PRO A 137 18.24 20.90 -6.35
CA PRO A 137 17.83 22.24 -5.95
C PRO A 137 16.80 22.86 -6.91
N GLY A 138 16.86 22.52 -8.21
CA GLY A 138 15.89 22.97 -9.22
C GLY A 138 14.48 22.44 -8.99
N LEU A 139 14.35 21.39 -8.18
CA LEU A 139 13.07 20.79 -7.80
C LEU A 139 12.73 21.08 -6.33
N THR A 140 13.70 20.91 -5.44
CA THR A 140 13.53 21.03 -3.98
C THR A 140 13.03 22.42 -3.57
N PHE A 141 13.62 23.50 -4.11
CA PHE A 141 13.23 24.87 -3.76
C PHE A 141 11.85 25.26 -4.30
N PRO A 142 11.52 25.09 -5.58
CA PRO A 142 10.20 25.46 -6.10
C PRO A 142 9.05 24.67 -5.46
N THR A 143 9.31 23.45 -5.01
CA THR A 143 8.29 22.59 -4.36
C THR A 143 8.22 22.76 -2.85
N TYR A 144 9.04 23.62 -2.26
CA TYR A 144 9.13 23.73 -0.79
C TYR A 144 9.23 22.36 -0.13
N PHE A 145 10.15 21.54 -0.63
CA PHE A 145 10.27 20.16 -0.19
C PHE A 145 10.51 20.05 1.31
N VAL A 146 9.74 19.18 1.95
CA VAL A 146 9.95 18.74 3.33
C VAL A 146 9.82 17.20 3.39
N PRO A 147 10.46 16.53 4.36
CA PRO A 147 10.28 15.09 4.56
C PRO A 147 8.85 14.72 4.91
N GLN A 148 8.43 13.48 4.56
CA GLN A 148 7.06 13.00 4.73
C GLN A 148 6.51 13.16 6.16
N GLY A 149 7.34 12.96 7.19
CA GLY A 149 6.91 13.13 8.57
C GLY A 149 6.53 14.58 8.91
N ILE A 150 7.27 15.54 8.35
CA ILE A 150 6.91 16.97 8.44
C ILE A 150 5.59 17.22 7.68
N SER A 151 5.43 16.64 6.48
CA SER A 151 4.16 16.74 5.74
C SER A 151 2.97 16.18 6.53
N ALA A 152 3.16 15.08 7.26
CA ALA A 152 2.13 14.52 8.13
C ALA A 152 1.78 15.46 9.30
N ASP A 153 2.78 16.10 9.91
CA ASP A 153 2.59 17.09 10.97
C ASP A 153 1.95 18.38 10.43
N ILE A 154 2.24 18.79 9.19
CA ILE A 154 1.52 19.88 8.51
C ILE A 154 0.03 19.52 8.37
N ILE A 155 -0.32 18.30 7.94
CA ILE A 155 -1.72 17.86 7.86
C ILE A 155 -2.38 17.93 9.22
N ALA A 156 -1.72 17.43 10.28
CA ALA A 156 -2.27 17.48 11.61
C ALA A 156 -2.53 18.92 12.08
N THR A 157 -1.60 19.81 11.81
CA THR A 157 -1.71 21.24 12.16
C THR A 157 -2.82 21.93 11.38
N GLU A 158 -2.82 21.79 10.05
CA GLU A 158 -3.77 22.43 9.12
C GLU A 158 -5.22 22.03 9.41
N TYR A 159 -5.45 20.75 9.73
CA TYR A 159 -6.80 20.21 9.94
C TYR A 159 -7.17 20.02 11.42
N GLY A 160 -6.32 20.46 12.34
CA GLY A 160 -6.59 20.50 13.78
C GLY A 160 -6.60 19.16 14.49
N PHE A 161 -5.81 18.17 14.02
CA PHE A 161 -5.70 16.88 14.69
C PHE A 161 -4.73 16.93 15.86
N THR A 162 -5.14 16.31 16.98
CA THR A 162 -4.32 16.24 18.19
C THR A 162 -3.49 14.95 18.23
N ARG A 163 -2.49 14.96 19.09
CA ARG A 163 -1.67 13.79 19.40
C ARG A 163 -2.51 12.62 19.90
N GLU A 164 -3.46 12.89 20.78
CA GLU A 164 -4.35 11.89 21.37
C GLU A 164 -5.23 11.22 20.32
N GLN A 165 -5.74 11.98 19.34
CA GLN A 165 -6.50 11.42 18.21
C GLN A 165 -5.64 10.51 17.35
N ALA A 166 -4.40 10.90 17.05
CA ALA A 166 -3.46 10.11 16.27
C ALA A 166 -3.08 8.80 17.00
N ASP A 167 -2.81 8.88 18.31
CA ASP A 167 -2.46 7.73 19.14
C ASP A 167 -3.66 6.78 19.32
N ALA A 168 -4.86 7.31 19.51
CA ALA A 168 -6.08 6.50 19.60
C ALA A 168 -6.35 5.70 18.32
N LEU A 169 -6.15 6.31 17.14
CA LEU A 169 -6.27 5.62 15.85
C LEU A 169 -5.22 4.51 15.72
N ALA A 170 -3.99 4.76 16.16
CA ALA A 170 -2.92 3.76 16.13
C ALA A 170 -3.20 2.57 17.04
N VAL A 171 -3.71 2.81 18.25
CA VAL A 171 -4.14 1.75 19.17
C VAL A 171 -5.28 0.93 18.57
N GLU A 172 -6.25 1.58 17.93
CA GLU A 172 -7.35 0.89 17.27
C GLU A 172 -6.85 0.05 16.08
N SER A 173 -5.89 0.54 15.28
CA SER A 173 -5.25 -0.24 14.22
C SER A 173 -4.60 -1.52 14.77
N GLN A 174 -3.86 -1.42 15.88
CA GLN A 174 -3.25 -2.58 16.57
C GLN A 174 -4.30 -3.56 17.05
N ARG A 175 -5.36 -3.08 17.69
CA ARG A 175 -6.46 -3.90 18.21
C ARG A 175 -7.16 -4.66 17.08
N ARG A 176 -7.49 -3.97 15.98
CA ARG A 176 -8.14 -4.56 14.80
C ARG A 176 -7.25 -5.60 14.11
N ALA A 177 -5.97 -5.31 13.95
CA ALA A 177 -5.02 -6.26 13.37
C ALA A 177 -4.89 -7.52 14.23
N ALA A 178 -4.78 -7.38 15.55
CA ALA A 178 -4.72 -8.51 16.47
C ALA A 178 -6.00 -9.36 16.42
N GLN A 179 -7.17 -8.73 16.39
CA GLN A 179 -8.44 -9.41 16.23
C GLN A 179 -8.54 -10.14 14.88
N ALA A 180 -8.17 -9.48 13.77
CA ALA A 180 -8.20 -10.08 12.44
C ALA A 180 -7.32 -11.35 12.36
N TRP A 181 -6.14 -11.32 12.96
CA TRP A 181 -5.27 -12.49 13.05
C TRP A 181 -5.85 -13.59 13.97
N ALA A 182 -6.43 -13.25 15.12
CA ALA A 182 -7.06 -14.19 16.02
C ALA A 182 -8.27 -14.90 15.38
N GLU A 183 -9.02 -14.19 14.55
CA GLU A 183 -10.18 -14.71 13.83
C GLU A 183 -9.83 -15.31 12.44
N ASN A 184 -8.55 -15.46 12.10
CA ASN A 184 -8.07 -16.00 10.82
C ASN A 184 -8.61 -15.26 9.57
N ARG A 185 -8.90 -13.96 9.67
CA ARG A 185 -9.44 -13.17 8.55
C ARG A 185 -8.48 -13.07 7.36
N PHE A 186 -7.17 -13.28 7.57
CA PHE A 186 -6.13 -13.27 6.53
C PHE A 186 -5.79 -14.67 5.97
N ALA A 187 -6.41 -15.74 6.47
CA ALA A 187 -6.05 -17.11 6.08
C ALA A 187 -6.16 -17.36 4.57
N LYS A 188 -7.07 -16.68 3.87
CA LYS A 188 -7.28 -16.83 2.43
C LYS A 188 -6.17 -16.19 1.60
N SER A 189 -5.60 -15.09 2.08
CA SER A 189 -4.62 -14.29 1.33
C SER A 189 -3.16 -14.52 1.75
N ILE A 190 -2.89 -15.04 2.94
CA ILE A 190 -1.51 -15.28 3.40
C ILE A 190 -0.87 -16.48 2.69
N VAL A 191 0.31 -16.23 2.13
CA VAL A 191 1.24 -17.25 1.63
C VAL A 191 2.44 -17.28 2.57
N PRO A 192 2.57 -18.31 3.42
CA PRO A 192 3.71 -18.43 4.32
C PRO A 192 5.05 -18.45 3.56
N VAL A 193 6.06 -17.84 4.14
CA VAL A 193 7.41 -17.87 3.59
C VAL A 193 8.16 -19.03 4.24
N LEU A 194 8.58 -19.98 3.41
CA LEU A 194 9.30 -21.17 3.82
C LEU A 194 10.76 -21.11 3.36
N ASP A 195 11.65 -21.84 3.98
CA ASP A 195 13.02 -22.05 3.46
C ASP A 195 13.03 -23.13 2.35
N GLN A 196 14.22 -23.45 1.85
CA GLN A 196 14.39 -24.48 0.81
C GLN A 196 14.08 -25.91 1.29
N ASN A 197 14.01 -26.15 2.60
CA ASN A 197 13.68 -27.43 3.20
C ASN A 197 12.21 -27.53 3.62
N GLY A 198 11.42 -26.46 3.36
CA GLY A 198 10.01 -26.38 3.73
C GLY A 198 9.76 -25.94 5.18
N LEU A 199 10.79 -25.47 5.89
CA LEU A 199 10.62 -24.93 7.24
C LEU A 199 10.11 -23.49 7.17
N THR A 200 9.19 -23.16 8.07
CA THR A 200 8.58 -21.82 8.12
C THR A 200 9.61 -20.78 8.56
N ILE A 201 9.84 -19.79 7.70
CA ILE A 201 10.59 -18.56 8.01
C ILE A 201 9.64 -17.55 8.66
N LEU A 202 8.46 -17.33 8.04
CA LEU A 202 7.45 -16.42 8.55
C LEU A 202 6.06 -16.81 8.02
N ASP A 203 5.06 -16.89 8.92
CA ASP A 203 3.68 -17.24 8.60
C ASP A 203 2.64 -16.21 9.07
N ARG A 204 3.09 -15.17 9.79
CA ARG A 204 2.24 -14.08 10.29
C ARG A 204 2.98 -12.75 10.27
N ASP A 205 2.22 -11.64 10.26
CA ASP A 205 2.81 -10.29 10.31
C ASP A 205 3.62 -10.09 11.60
N GLU A 206 4.91 -9.81 11.46
CA GLU A 206 5.87 -9.76 12.57
C GLU A 206 5.88 -8.41 13.31
N TYR A 207 5.40 -7.34 12.66
CA TYR A 207 5.53 -5.98 13.17
C TYR A 207 4.51 -5.64 14.27
N MET A 208 3.39 -6.34 14.34
CA MET A 208 2.30 -6.06 15.27
C MET A 208 2.76 -6.03 16.73
N ARG A 209 2.13 -5.16 17.51
CA ARG A 209 2.31 -5.00 18.95
C ARG A 209 0.95 -5.04 19.66
N PRO A 210 0.32 -6.23 19.75
CA PRO A 210 -0.95 -6.39 20.44
C PRO A 210 -0.83 -5.90 21.89
N GLY A 211 -1.85 -5.21 22.38
CA GLY A 211 -1.83 -4.68 23.73
C GLY A 211 -1.19 -3.28 23.88
N THR A 212 -0.74 -2.64 22.79
CA THR A 212 -0.32 -1.24 22.82
C THR A 212 -1.48 -0.36 23.35
N THR A 213 -1.17 0.55 24.28
CA THR A 213 -2.14 1.49 24.88
C THR A 213 -1.81 2.92 24.48
N VAL A 214 -2.77 3.83 24.64
CA VAL A 214 -2.53 5.28 24.44
C VAL A 214 -1.46 5.78 25.42
N ASP A 215 -1.46 5.29 26.66
CA ASP A 215 -0.45 5.66 27.68
C ASP A 215 0.97 5.21 27.28
N ASP A 216 1.11 4.10 26.54
CA ASP A 216 2.41 3.69 26.02
C ASP A 216 2.87 4.59 24.87
N LEU A 217 1.95 4.98 24.00
CA LEU A 217 2.24 5.88 22.88
C LEU A 217 2.55 7.30 23.36
N ALA A 218 1.86 7.79 24.40
CA ALA A 218 2.09 9.11 25.00
C ALA A 218 3.53 9.32 25.49
N LYS A 219 4.24 8.24 25.84
CA LYS A 219 5.66 8.28 26.27
C LYS A 219 6.64 8.51 25.13
N LEU A 220 6.20 8.31 23.87
CA LEU A 220 7.06 8.45 22.70
C LEU A 220 7.23 9.93 22.33
N LYS A 221 8.45 10.34 22.03
CA LYS A 221 8.73 11.67 21.50
C LYS A 221 8.27 11.79 20.06
N ALA A 222 7.81 12.98 19.67
CA ALA A 222 7.54 13.31 18.27
C ALA A 222 8.83 13.14 17.45
N SER A 223 8.78 12.26 16.43
CA SER A 223 9.99 11.83 15.70
C SER A 223 10.56 12.90 14.78
N PHE A 224 9.76 13.90 14.40
CA PHE A 224 10.14 14.87 13.39
C PHE A 224 10.39 16.28 13.96
N ALA A 225 10.18 16.49 15.26
CA ALA A 225 10.34 17.79 15.92
C ALA A 225 11.75 18.38 15.75
N ASP A 226 12.81 17.61 16.01
CA ASP A 226 14.18 18.09 15.87
C ASP A 226 14.50 18.47 14.41
N MET A 227 14.05 17.69 13.45
CA MET A 227 14.22 17.94 12.01
C MET A 227 13.42 19.17 11.54
N GLY A 228 12.25 19.38 12.08
CA GLY A 228 11.42 20.55 11.80
C GLY A 228 11.98 21.82 12.42
N GLN A 229 12.17 21.84 13.74
CA GLN A 229 12.44 23.05 14.53
C GLN A 229 13.92 23.42 14.60
N VAL A 230 14.82 22.44 14.58
CA VAL A 230 16.25 22.66 14.86
C VAL A 230 17.10 22.56 13.61
N MET A 231 17.31 21.36 13.07
CA MET A 231 18.17 21.14 11.91
C MET A 231 17.67 19.96 11.04
N PRO A 232 17.45 20.19 9.74
CA PRO A 232 17.68 21.42 8.97
C PRO A 232 16.65 22.54 9.12
N GLY A 233 15.61 22.42 9.97
CA GLY A 233 14.63 23.47 10.21
C GLY A 233 13.53 23.51 9.15
N PHE A 234 12.97 22.36 8.78
CA PHE A 234 11.96 22.23 7.73
C PHE A 234 10.64 22.95 8.02
N ASP A 235 10.32 23.25 9.30
CA ASP A 235 9.13 24.02 9.66
C ASP A 235 9.15 25.40 9.02
N LYS A 236 10.33 26.04 8.96
CA LYS A 236 10.47 27.33 8.28
C LYS A 236 10.19 27.23 6.78
N VAL A 237 10.61 26.12 6.15
CA VAL A 237 10.31 25.85 4.74
C VAL A 237 8.80 25.66 4.53
N ALA A 238 8.15 24.86 5.40
CA ALA A 238 6.71 24.66 5.37
C ALA A 238 5.94 25.96 5.57
N MET A 239 6.30 26.78 6.55
CA MET A 239 5.65 28.06 6.82
C MET A 239 5.84 29.11 5.73
N LEU A 240 6.90 29.03 4.90
CA LEU A 240 7.01 29.85 3.68
C LEU A 240 5.92 29.51 2.67
N LYS A 241 5.52 28.23 2.58
CA LYS A 241 4.42 27.77 1.71
C LYS A 241 3.05 28.03 2.34
N TYR A 242 2.94 27.87 3.66
CA TYR A 242 1.71 28.00 4.45
C TYR A 242 1.85 29.13 5.49
N PRO A 243 1.89 30.42 5.06
CA PRO A 243 2.17 31.56 5.95
C PRO A 243 1.06 31.85 6.97
N HIS A 244 -0.08 31.21 6.85
CA HIS A 244 -1.18 31.28 7.80
C HIS A 244 -0.96 30.38 9.05
N LEU A 245 -0.03 29.41 8.96
CA LEU A 245 0.35 28.58 10.10
C LEU A 245 1.35 29.32 10.99
N ALA A 246 1.03 29.47 12.28
CA ALA A 246 1.93 30.11 13.24
C ALA A 246 3.09 29.19 13.68
N GLU A 247 2.83 27.89 13.69
CA GLU A 247 3.78 26.83 14.06
C GLU A 247 3.34 25.49 13.44
N ILE A 248 4.23 24.50 13.42
CA ILE A 248 3.89 23.13 13.05
C ILE A 248 3.86 22.28 14.33
N ASN A 249 2.71 21.68 14.61
CA ASN A 249 2.51 20.79 15.75
C ASN A 249 3.03 19.39 15.43
N HIS A 250 4.15 19.00 16.04
CA HIS A 250 4.73 17.66 15.84
C HIS A 250 4.04 16.63 16.71
N ILE A 251 3.22 15.80 16.09
CA ILE A 251 2.45 14.76 16.79
C ILE A 251 2.82 13.34 16.38
N HIS A 252 3.53 13.19 15.24
CA HIS A 252 3.83 11.85 14.71
C HIS A 252 5.12 11.26 15.29
N HIS A 253 5.06 9.96 15.52
CA HIS A 253 6.16 9.12 15.99
C HIS A 253 6.00 7.69 15.47
N ALA A 254 6.95 6.81 15.76
CA ALA A 254 6.94 5.45 15.26
C ALA A 254 5.69 4.62 15.63
N GLY A 255 4.95 5.00 16.66
CA GLY A 255 3.74 4.29 17.10
C GLY A 255 2.48 4.68 16.34
N ASN A 256 2.40 5.89 15.76
CA ASN A 256 1.26 6.40 14.99
C ASN A 256 1.61 6.71 13.54
N SER A 257 2.67 6.09 13.05
CA SER A 257 3.15 6.08 11.67
C SER A 257 3.31 4.63 11.18
N SER A 258 3.34 4.42 9.88
CA SER A 258 3.49 3.08 9.31
C SER A 258 4.82 2.44 9.67
N GLY A 259 4.81 1.13 9.91
CA GLY A 259 6.02 0.35 10.16
C GLY A 259 6.86 0.14 8.89
N ILE A 260 8.18 0.19 9.05
CA ILE A 260 9.14 -0.20 8.01
C ILE A 260 9.23 -1.72 8.01
N VAL A 261 8.87 -2.36 6.89
CA VAL A 261 8.73 -3.82 6.79
C VAL A 261 9.12 -4.34 5.41
N ASP A 262 9.36 -5.64 5.33
CA ASP A 262 9.52 -6.41 4.10
C ASP A 262 8.22 -7.10 3.74
N GLY A 263 7.90 -7.23 2.45
CA GLY A 263 6.72 -7.99 2.02
C GLY A 263 6.40 -7.83 0.55
N ALA A 264 5.63 -8.79 0.04
CA ALA A 264 5.15 -8.83 -1.34
C ALA A 264 3.65 -9.15 -1.40
N ALA A 265 2.98 -8.70 -2.46
CA ALA A 265 1.60 -9.02 -2.76
C ALA A 265 1.37 -9.17 -4.25
N ALA A 266 0.41 -10.03 -4.63
CA ALA A 266 0.02 -10.29 -6.00
C ALA A 266 -1.50 -10.41 -6.13
N VAL A 267 -2.03 -9.95 -7.26
CA VAL A 267 -3.43 -10.05 -7.65
C VAL A 267 -3.47 -10.65 -9.06
N LEU A 268 -4.26 -11.69 -9.25
CA LEU A 268 -4.56 -12.25 -10.57
C LEU A 268 -5.78 -11.52 -11.14
N ILE A 269 -5.57 -10.85 -12.26
CA ILE A 269 -6.58 -10.05 -12.93
C ILE A 269 -6.77 -10.61 -14.34
N GLY A 270 -8.02 -10.76 -14.76
CA GLY A 270 -8.33 -11.25 -16.09
C GLY A 270 -9.72 -10.82 -16.58
N ASN A 271 -10.00 -11.05 -17.85
CA ASN A 271 -11.34 -10.90 -18.40
C ASN A 271 -12.19 -12.16 -18.16
N GLU A 272 -13.46 -12.12 -18.54
CA GLU A 272 -14.39 -13.25 -18.37
C GLU A 272 -13.95 -14.49 -19.19
N ALA A 273 -13.38 -14.29 -20.38
CA ALA A 273 -12.91 -15.38 -21.25
C ALA A 273 -11.76 -16.15 -20.60
N PHE A 274 -10.81 -15.43 -19.99
CA PHE A 274 -9.73 -16.04 -19.22
C PHE A 274 -10.28 -16.89 -18.07
N GLY A 275 -11.22 -16.35 -17.27
CA GLY A 275 -11.80 -17.09 -16.15
C GLY A 275 -12.48 -18.39 -16.61
N LYS A 276 -13.25 -18.34 -17.70
CA LYS A 276 -13.92 -19.52 -18.27
C LYS A 276 -12.91 -20.55 -18.77
N ALA A 277 -11.86 -20.11 -19.47
CA ALA A 277 -10.82 -21.00 -20.01
C ALA A 277 -10.05 -21.75 -18.90
N HIS A 278 -9.86 -21.13 -17.74
CA HIS A 278 -9.12 -21.69 -16.60
C HIS A 278 -10.03 -22.24 -15.48
N GLY A 279 -11.36 -22.26 -15.67
CA GLY A 279 -12.32 -22.73 -14.66
C GLY A 279 -12.33 -21.89 -13.39
N LEU A 280 -11.92 -20.62 -13.46
CA LEU A 280 -11.86 -19.68 -12.36
C LEU A 280 -13.17 -18.89 -12.25
N ARG A 281 -13.59 -18.60 -11.03
CA ARG A 281 -14.71 -17.71 -10.75
C ARG A 281 -14.21 -16.34 -10.35
N PRO A 282 -14.72 -15.26 -10.95
CA PRO A 282 -14.36 -13.92 -10.54
C PRO A 282 -14.84 -13.65 -9.12
N ARG A 283 -14.01 -12.97 -8.32
CA ARG A 283 -14.32 -12.57 -6.94
C ARG A 283 -14.87 -11.15 -6.88
N ALA A 284 -14.27 -10.25 -7.67
CA ALA A 284 -14.74 -8.88 -7.84
C ALA A 284 -14.38 -8.36 -9.21
N ARG A 285 -15.08 -7.33 -9.68
CA ARG A 285 -14.64 -6.52 -10.81
C ARG A 285 -13.91 -5.27 -10.33
N ILE A 286 -12.93 -4.78 -11.11
CA ILE A 286 -12.34 -3.47 -10.90
C ILE A 286 -13.26 -2.45 -11.56
N ARG A 287 -14.11 -1.81 -10.75
CA ARG A 287 -15.14 -0.87 -11.20
C ARG A 287 -14.54 0.40 -11.79
N ALA A 288 -13.63 1.03 -11.05
CA ALA A 288 -12.98 2.28 -11.43
C ALA A 288 -11.57 2.38 -10.85
N THR A 289 -10.74 3.17 -11.51
CA THR A 289 -9.38 3.52 -11.06
C THR A 289 -9.15 5.01 -11.25
N ALA A 290 -8.45 5.65 -10.32
CA ALA A 290 -8.08 7.06 -10.47
C ALA A 290 -6.70 7.34 -9.88
N LYS A 291 -6.11 8.43 -10.36
CA LYS A 291 -4.87 9.00 -9.85
C LYS A 291 -4.90 10.52 -10.01
N ILE A 292 -4.19 11.22 -9.12
CA ILE A 292 -4.13 12.68 -9.11
C ILE A 292 -2.78 13.18 -8.60
N GLY A 293 -2.31 14.32 -9.06
CA GLY A 293 -1.26 15.11 -8.44
C GLY A 293 -1.86 16.13 -7.47
N THR A 294 -1.16 16.40 -6.37
CA THR A 294 -1.55 17.37 -5.33
C THR A 294 -0.36 18.23 -4.92
N ASP A 295 -0.53 19.10 -3.93
CA ASP A 295 0.57 19.92 -3.42
C ASP A 295 1.71 19.05 -2.88
N PRO A 296 2.95 19.19 -3.40
CA PRO A 296 4.07 18.35 -3.03
C PRO A 296 4.62 18.64 -1.63
N THR A 297 4.33 19.80 -1.02
CA THR A 297 4.83 20.15 0.33
C THR A 297 4.03 19.43 1.41
N ILE A 298 2.70 19.59 1.45
CA ILE A 298 1.83 18.84 2.37
C ILE A 298 1.70 17.36 1.96
N MET A 299 2.01 17.07 0.72
CA MET A 299 2.30 15.79 0.09
C MET A 299 1.24 14.69 0.27
N LEU A 300 0.77 14.44 1.49
CA LEU A 300 0.02 13.23 1.84
C LEU A 300 -1.51 13.41 1.82
N THR A 301 -2.01 14.49 1.25
CA THR A 301 -3.46 14.79 1.15
C THR A 301 -4.16 14.06 0.00
N GLY A 302 -3.41 13.35 -0.85
CA GLY A 302 -3.90 12.68 -2.06
C GLY A 302 -5.16 11.83 -1.94
N PRO A 303 -5.39 11.07 -0.84
CA PRO A 303 -6.58 10.24 -0.67
C PRO A 303 -7.92 10.98 -0.82
N VAL A 304 -8.02 12.23 -0.35
CA VAL A 304 -9.25 13.02 -0.46
C VAL A 304 -9.57 13.38 -1.92
N PRO A 305 -8.73 14.17 -2.63
CA PRO A 305 -9.07 14.57 -3.99
C PRO A 305 -9.09 13.42 -5.02
N VAL A 306 -8.35 12.32 -4.79
CA VAL A 306 -8.46 11.16 -5.67
C VAL A 306 -9.77 10.40 -5.47
N THR A 307 -10.28 10.35 -4.23
CA THR A 307 -11.60 9.76 -3.93
C THR A 307 -12.72 10.61 -4.53
N GLU A 308 -12.68 11.93 -4.39
CA GLU A 308 -13.63 12.81 -5.08
C GLU A 308 -13.61 12.60 -6.60
N LYS A 309 -12.41 12.47 -7.16
CA LYS A 309 -12.25 12.22 -8.59
C LYS A 309 -12.85 10.88 -9.01
N ILE A 310 -12.51 9.78 -8.33
CA ILE A 310 -12.97 8.44 -8.73
C ILE A 310 -14.48 8.29 -8.58
N LEU A 311 -15.07 8.84 -7.53
CA LEU A 311 -16.53 8.86 -7.32
C LEU A 311 -17.24 9.64 -8.44
N ARG A 312 -16.79 10.85 -8.74
CA ARG A 312 -17.34 11.65 -9.85
C ARG A 312 -17.21 10.93 -11.19
N ASP A 313 -16.02 10.40 -11.51
CA ASP A 313 -15.73 9.78 -12.81
C ASP A 313 -16.48 8.43 -12.98
N SER A 314 -16.85 7.75 -11.89
CA SER A 314 -17.65 6.52 -11.90
C SER A 314 -19.16 6.74 -11.72
N GLY A 315 -19.59 7.98 -11.47
CA GLY A 315 -21.00 8.32 -11.20
C GLY A 315 -21.50 7.83 -9.84
N MET A 316 -20.60 7.65 -8.88
CA MET A 316 -20.90 7.16 -7.53
C MET A 316 -20.78 8.28 -6.50
N SER A 317 -21.38 8.05 -5.33
CA SER A 317 -21.25 8.85 -4.12
C SER A 317 -20.48 8.10 -3.03
N ILE A 318 -20.05 8.79 -2.00
CA ILE A 318 -19.36 8.16 -0.86
C ILE A 318 -20.26 7.14 -0.15
N GLY A 319 -21.57 7.35 -0.14
CA GLY A 319 -22.57 6.45 0.46
C GLY A 319 -22.79 5.14 -0.32
N ASP A 320 -22.28 5.02 -1.55
CA ASP A 320 -22.32 3.78 -2.34
C ASP A 320 -21.15 2.84 -2.01
N ILE A 321 -20.25 3.23 -1.12
CA ILE A 321 -19.07 2.46 -0.71
C ILE A 321 -19.32 1.84 0.66
N ASP A 322 -19.30 0.53 0.73
CA ASP A 322 -19.53 -0.22 1.96
C ASP A 322 -18.31 -0.21 2.90
N LEU A 323 -17.09 -0.31 2.35
CA LEU A 323 -15.83 -0.37 3.12
C LEU A 323 -14.73 0.43 2.44
N PHE A 324 -13.84 0.96 3.27
CA PHE A 324 -12.68 1.74 2.84
C PHE A 324 -11.37 1.14 3.39
N GLU A 325 -10.38 1.00 2.51
CA GLU A 325 -8.98 0.77 2.87
C GLU A 325 -8.17 2.03 2.52
N VAL A 326 -7.81 2.79 3.53
CA VAL A 326 -6.99 4.00 3.44
C VAL A 326 -5.63 3.68 4.02
N ASN A 327 -4.56 3.70 3.22
CA ASN A 327 -3.23 3.34 3.71
C ASN A 327 -2.81 4.22 4.90
N GLU A 328 -2.47 3.59 6.00
CA GLU A 328 -2.07 4.24 7.26
C GLU A 328 -0.58 4.64 7.22
N ALA A 329 -0.19 5.45 6.24
CA ALA A 329 1.18 5.97 6.21
C ALA A 329 1.50 6.76 7.49
N PHE A 330 0.57 7.60 7.90
CA PHE A 330 0.53 8.36 9.15
C PHE A 330 -0.92 8.50 9.61
N ALA A 331 -1.13 8.61 10.91
CA ALA A 331 -2.49 8.72 11.47
C ALA A 331 -3.27 9.92 10.90
N SER A 332 -2.63 11.07 10.70
CA SER A 332 -3.27 12.28 10.15
C SER A 332 -3.85 12.08 8.74
N VAL A 333 -3.30 11.17 7.94
CA VAL A 333 -3.81 10.85 6.60
C VAL A 333 -5.20 10.21 6.68
N VAL A 334 -5.35 9.22 7.56
CA VAL A 334 -6.63 8.52 7.76
C VAL A 334 -7.65 9.42 8.44
N LEU A 335 -7.22 10.17 9.47
CA LEU A 335 -8.08 11.15 10.15
C LEU A 335 -8.62 12.19 9.16
N ARG A 336 -7.77 12.70 8.26
CA ARG A 336 -8.18 13.67 7.22
C ARG A 336 -9.19 13.07 6.24
N PHE A 337 -8.99 11.81 5.83
CA PHE A 337 -9.93 11.11 4.97
C PHE A 337 -11.31 10.99 5.64
N MET A 338 -11.36 10.49 6.89
CA MET A 338 -12.61 10.36 7.63
C MET A 338 -13.30 11.70 7.85
N GLN A 339 -12.54 12.75 8.20
CA GLN A 339 -13.06 14.11 8.37
C GLN A 339 -13.66 14.68 7.06
N ALA A 340 -12.99 14.46 5.93
CA ALA A 340 -13.40 15.04 4.65
C ALA A 340 -14.72 14.49 4.13
N PHE A 341 -14.98 13.21 4.38
CA PHE A 341 -16.16 12.51 3.85
C PHE A 341 -17.20 12.17 4.92
N ASP A 342 -16.97 12.57 6.17
CA ASP A 342 -17.82 12.20 7.32
C ASP A 342 -18.08 10.67 7.40
N VAL A 343 -17.02 9.89 7.14
CA VAL A 343 -17.08 8.42 7.14
C VAL A 343 -16.83 7.88 8.54
N SER A 344 -17.71 6.96 8.97
CA SER A 344 -17.55 6.27 10.26
C SER A 344 -16.22 5.50 10.32
N PRO A 345 -15.46 5.60 11.43
CA PRO A 345 -14.28 4.78 11.66
C PRO A 345 -14.54 3.27 11.51
N ASP A 346 -15.78 2.80 11.74
CA ASP A 346 -16.16 1.38 11.65
C ASP A 346 -16.18 0.84 10.21
N LEU A 347 -16.08 1.72 9.22
CA LEU A 347 -16.01 1.36 7.80
C LEU A 347 -14.60 1.47 7.22
N VAL A 348 -13.63 2.04 7.97
CA VAL A 348 -12.27 2.33 7.50
C VAL A 348 -11.27 1.39 8.18
N ASN A 349 -10.45 0.70 7.39
CA ASN A 349 -9.35 -0.17 7.85
C ASN A 349 -9.80 -1.15 8.95
N VAL A 350 -10.88 -1.84 8.69
CA VAL A 350 -11.59 -2.65 9.69
C VAL A 350 -10.81 -3.87 10.21
N ASN A 351 -9.72 -4.22 9.54
CA ASN A 351 -8.78 -5.27 9.94
C ASN A 351 -7.44 -4.71 10.43
N GLY A 352 -7.40 -3.41 10.80
CA GLY A 352 -6.15 -2.71 11.06
C GLY A 352 -5.38 -2.43 9.76
N GLY A 353 -4.30 -1.69 9.86
CA GLY A 353 -3.55 -1.24 8.68
C GLY A 353 -2.04 -1.16 8.90
N ALA A 354 -1.40 -0.23 8.21
CA ALA A 354 0.05 -0.13 8.14
C ALA A 354 0.71 0.36 9.44
N MET A 355 -0.01 1.05 10.33
CA MET A 355 0.52 1.39 11.66
C MET A 355 0.71 0.14 12.51
N ALA A 356 -0.18 -0.85 12.38
CA ALA A 356 -0.07 -2.11 13.10
C ALA A 356 0.82 -3.13 12.39
N MET A 357 0.64 -3.31 11.08
CA MET A 357 1.24 -4.42 10.33
C MET A 357 2.39 -4.00 9.41
N GLY A 358 2.59 -2.68 9.19
CA GLY A 358 3.67 -2.15 8.35
C GLY A 358 3.27 -1.90 6.89
N HIS A 359 4.18 -1.18 6.18
CA HIS A 359 3.97 -0.63 4.85
C HIS A 359 5.13 -1.00 3.91
N PRO A 360 5.14 -2.22 3.31
CA PRO A 360 6.09 -2.55 2.26
C PRO A 360 5.69 -1.77 1.00
N LEU A 361 6.37 -0.66 0.72
CA LEU A 361 5.95 0.42 -0.18
C LEU A 361 5.40 -0.10 -1.52
N GLY A 362 6.19 -0.89 -2.23
CA GLY A 362 5.83 -1.41 -3.56
C GLY A 362 4.68 -2.42 -3.55
N ALA A 363 4.44 -3.09 -2.41
CA ALA A 363 3.40 -4.12 -2.29
C ALA A 363 2.07 -3.59 -1.74
N THR A 364 2.09 -2.50 -0.95
CA THR A 364 0.95 -2.11 -0.11
C THR A 364 -0.34 -1.90 -0.90
N GLY A 365 -0.26 -1.31 -2.09
CA GLY A 365 -1.47 -1.10 -2.90
C GLY A 365 -2.20 -2.39 -3.25
N ALA A 366 -1.48 -3.45 -3.59
CA ALA A 366 -2.06 -4.77 -3.85
C ALA A 366 -2.54 -5.44 -2.54
N ILE A 367 -1.83 -5.24 -1.43
CA ILE A 367 -2.23 -5.75 -0.10
C ILE A 367 -3.59 -5.22 0.30
N ILE A 368 -3.80 -3.90 0.23
CA ILE A 368 -5.06 -3.28 0.69
C ILE A 368 -6.23 -3.62 -0.24
N ILE A 369 -6.00 -3.78 -1.55
CA ILE A 369 -7.03 -4.29 -2.48
C ILE A 369 -7.45 -5.72 -2.11
N GLY A 370 -6.47 -6.61 -1.84
CA GLY A 370 -6.76 -7.98 -1.42
C GLY A 370 -7.45 -8.05 -0.05
N THR A 371 -7.01 -7.24 0.92
CA THR A 371 -7.64 -7.14 2.25
C THR A 371 -9.09 -6.67 2.16
N LEU A 372 -9.33 -5.63 1.34
CA LEU A 372 -10.67 -5.10 1.09
C LEU A 372 -11.58 -6.16 0.48
N LEU A 373 -11.10 -6.89 -0.54
CA LEU A 373 -11.84 -7.95 -1.20
C LEU A 373 -12.23 -9.08 -0.22
N ASP A 374 -11.27 -9.58 0.56
CA ASP A 374 -11.52 -10.63 1.55
C ASP A 374 -12.56 -10.19 2.60
N GLU A 375 -12.52 -8.92 3.00
CA GLU A 375 -13.43 -8.38 4.00
C GLU A 375 -14.85 -8.12 3.44
N LEU A 376 -14.97 -7.67 2.17
CA LEU A 376 -16.25 -7.59 1.48
C LEU A 376 -16.92 -8.98 1.39
N GLU A 377 -16.16 -10.02 1.02
CA GLU A 377 -16.66 -11.39 1.00
C GLU A 377 -17.07 -11.87 2.39
N ARG A 378 -16.27 -11.61 3.42
CA ARG A 378 -16.53 -12.07 4.80
C ARG A 378 -17.79 -11.44 5.38
N ARG A 379 -18.07 -10.18 5.05
CA ARG A 379 -19.25 -9.44 5.55
C ARG A 379 -20.45 -9.50 4.64
N ASP A 380 -20.37 -10.17 3.49
CA ASP A 380 -21.40 -10.18 2.44
C ASP A 380 -21.75 -8.77 1.94
N LEU A 381 -20.72 -7.92 1.80
CA LEU A 381 -20.80 -6.56 1.26
C LEU A 381 -20.38 -6.54 -0.20
N THR A 382 -20.65 -5.46 -0.92
CA THR A 382 -20.48 -5.41 -2.36
C THR A 382 -19.36 -4.49 -2.80
N THR A 383 -19.32 -3.26 -2.32
CA THR A 383 -18.47 -2.21 -2.91
C THR A 383 -17.42 -1.71 -1.93
N GLY A 384 -16.17 -1.67 -2.38
CA GLY A 384 -15.09 -1.15 -1.58
C GLY A 384 -14.17 -0.20 -2.34
N LEU A 385 -13.60 0.76 -1.61
CA LEU A 385 -12.64 1.72 -2.12
C LEU A 385 -11.31 1.59 -1.37
N ALA A 386 -10.23 1.34 -2.13
CA ALA A 386 -8.86 1.39 -1.61
C ALA A 386 -8.16 2.65 -2.11
N THR A 387 -7.44 3.36 -1.23
CA THR A 387 -6.70 4.58 -1.58
C THR A 387 -5.40 4.73 -0.79
N LEU A 388 -4.43 5.42 -1.42
CA LEU A 388 -3.14 5.72 -0.80
C LEU A 388 -2.76 7.18 -1.05
N CYS A 389 -2.13 7.79 -0.04
CA CYS A 389 -1.26 8.94 -0.22
C CYS A 389 0.07 8.48 -0.82
N ILE A 390 0.70 9.35 -1.58
CA ILE A 390 1.92 9.02 -2.34
C ILE A 390 2.91 10.16 -2.17
N ALA A 391 4.17 9.81 -1.99
CA ALA A 391 5.26 10.79 -1.94
C ALA A 391 5.21 11.76 -3.12
N SER A 392 5.77 12.95 -2.94
CA SER A 392 5.79 14.03 -3.94
C SER A 392 4.42 14.61 -4.30
N GLY A 393 3.41 14.43 -3.44
CA GLY A 393 2.08 15.02 -3.65
C GLY A 393 1.27 14.32 -4.73
N MET A 394 0.88 13.07 -4.49
CA MET A 394 -0.01 12.32 -5.37
C MET A 394 -1.01 11.50 -4.56
N GLY A 395 -2.06 11.00 -5.24
CA GLY A 395 -3.02 10.04 -4.72
C GLY A 395 -3.41 9.03 -5.79
N ALA A 396 -3.70 7.80 -5.37
CA ALA A 396 -4.28 6.75 -6.20
C ALA A 396 -5.45 6.08 -5.48
N ALA A 397 -6.45 5.66 -6.24
CA ALA A 397 -7.62 4.95 -5.73
C ALA A 397 -8.11 3.90 -6.71
N THR A 398 -8.71 2.84 -6.15
CA THR A 398 -9.35 1.75 -6.89
C THR A 398 -10.68 1.41 -6.21
N ILE A 399 -11.76 1.35 -6.98
CA ILE A 399 -13.04 0.81 -6.53
C ILE A 399 -13.19 -0.61 -7.06
N ILE A 400 -13.44 -1.55 -6.17
CA ILE A 400 -13.77 -2.93 -6.49
C ILE A 400 -15.23 -3.20 -6.12
N GLU A 401 -15.86 -4.08 -6.89
CA GLU A 401 -17.23 -4.48 -6.69
C GLU A 401 -17.32 -6.01 -6.79
N ARG A 402 -17.74 -6.65 -5.70
CA ARG A 402 -17.89 -8.10 -5.62
C ARG A 402 -18.92 -8.62 -6.64
N VAL A 403 -18.70 -9.78 -7.21
CA VAL A 403 -19.56 -10.42 -8.22
C VAL A 403 -20.01 -11.81 -7.80
#